data_5d8222b496ad55b7ab66fccbb0d71c45
#
_entry.id   5d8222b496ad55b7ab66fccbb0d71c45
#
_cell.length_a   1.000
_cell.length_b   1.000
_cell.length_c   1.000
_cell.angle_alpha   90.00
_cell.angle_beta   90.00
_cell.angle_gamma   90.00
#
_symmetry.space_group_name_H-M   'P 1'
#
loop_
_entity.id
_entity.type
_entity.pdbx_description
1 polymer ?
#
loop_
_entity_poly.entity_id
_entity_poly.type
_entity_poly.pdbx_seq_one_letter_code
_entity_poly.pdbx_strand_id
1 'polypeptide(L)'
;MKFMSAREAADKWGISQRRVAVLCSEKRIDEATMVGNMWIIPSSAEKPVDGRSTRYTKTDEKTVKPFLKWAGGKGQLIKEIEKYYPFENSKTTKYAEPFVGGGAILFDILSRYDLKEVYISDVNAELINAYQIVRDDVDVLIKRLKLLQDEFIPLDTENRKKYYMKKRQRFNDIKVNSDDNVNIEKAALMIFLNKTCFNGLFRVNKKGLFNVPMGSYKNPLICDENNLRAVSEKLKKVTIVCGDYKNSADFIDENTFVYFDPPYRPITDTASFTAYTENLFNDDAQIELARSVDDMDKKGAKIIVRKEDSYDFYCNNRRINKSGI
;
A
#
# COMPACT_ATOMS: atom_id res chain seq x y z
N MET A 1 -37.05 -22.28 -17.99
CA MET A 1 -35.82 -21.45 -17.94
C MET A 1 -34.73 -22.15 -18.76
N LYS A 2 -33.92 -21.40 -19.51
CA LYS A 2 -32.73 -21.97 -20.17
C LYS A 2 -31.54 -21.84 -19.22
N PHE A 3 -30.67 -22.83 -19.21
CA PHE A 3 -29.46 -22.86 -18.37
C PHE A 3 -28.22 -23.00 -19.25
N MET A 4 -27.08 -22.59 -18.72
CA MET A 4 -25.76 -22.75 -19.31
C MET A 4 -24.79 -23.37 -18.31
N SER A 5 -23.75 -24.03 -18.81
CA SER A 5 -22.65 -24.58 -18.04
C SER A 5 -21.67 -23.49 -17.61
N ALA A 6 -20.80 -23.81 -16.63
CA ALA A 6 -19.71 -22.90 -16.24
C ALA A 6 -18.75 -22.58 -17.40
N ARG A 7 -18.61 -23.47 -18.40
CA ARG A 7 -17.80 -23.24 -19.60
C ARG A 7 -18.47 -22.20 -20.52
N GLU A 8 -19.76 -22.36 -20.79
CA GLU A 8 -20.52 -21.42 -21.64
C GLU A 8 -20.60 -20.03 -20.96
N ALA A 9 -20.76 -19.98 -19.63
CA ALA A 9 -20.71 -18.73 -18.88
C ALA A 9 -19.33 -18.07 -18.95
N ALA A 10 -18.23 -18.86 -18.91
CA ALA A 10 -16.88 -18.39 -19.06
C ALA A 10 -16.65 -17.73 -20.43
N ASP A 11 -17.11 -18.38 -21.49
CA ASP A 11 -17.04 -17.86 -22.87
C ASP A 11 -17.88 -16.61 -23.03
N LYS A 12 -19.13 -16.61 -22.51
CA LYS A 12 -20.05 -15.45 -22.56
C LYS A 12 -19.47 -14.22 -21.81
N TRP A 13 -18.77 -14.44 -20.68
CA TRP A 13 -18.29 -13.35 -19.80
C TRP A 13 -16.83 -12.98 -20.00
N GLY A 14 -16.08 -13.72 -20.86
CA GLY A 14 -14.67 -13.48 -21.12
C GLY A 14 -13.77 -13.72 -19.90
N ILE A 15 -14.08 -14.75 -19.11
CA ILE A 15 -13.30 -15.14 -17.91
C ILE A 15 -13.01 -16.64 -17.93
N SER A 16 -12.12 -17.11 -17.04
CA SER A 16 -11.84 -18.55 -16.96
C SER A 16 -12.99 -19.34 -16.31
N GLN A 17 -13.20 -20.59 -16.74
CA GLN A 17 -14.17 -21.53 -16.16
C GLN A 17 -13.95 -21.70 -14.64
N ARG A 18 -12.69 -21.72 -14.19
CA ARG A 18 -12.33 -21.75 -12.76
C ARG A 18 -12.87 -20.52 -12.02
N ARG A 19 -12.83 -19.33 -12.63
CA ARG A 19 -13.37 -18.11 -12.03
C ARG A 19 -14.88 -18.16 -11.92
N VAL A 20 -15.58 -18.71 -12.93
CA VAL A 20 -17.04 -18.92 -12.87
C VAL A 20 -17.39 -19.86 -11.71
N ALA A 21 -16.69 -20.98 -11.56
CA ALA A 21 -16.93 -21.93 -10.46
C ALA A 21 -16.74 -21.25 -9.07
N VAL A 22 -15.75 -20.42 -8.92
CA VAL A 22 -15.53 -19.62 -7.69
C VAL A 22 -16.70 -18.66 -7.45
N LEU A 23 -17.20 -17.96 -8.47
CA LEU A 23 -18.33 -17.05 -8.33
C LEU A 23 -19.62 -17.78 -7.93
N CYS A 24 -19.82 -19.00 -8.44
CA CYS A 24 -20.93 -19.85 -8.03
C CYS A 24 -20.80 -20.31 -6.57
N SER A 25 -19.61 -20.77 -6.17
CA SER A 25 -19.37 -21.20 -4.77
C SER A 25 -19.48 -20.06 -3.75
N GLU A 26 -19.13 -18.84 -4.17
CA GLU A 26 -19.31 -17.60 -3.39
C GLU A 26 -20.77 -17.10 -3.39
N LYS A 27 -21.72 -17.84 -4.00
CA LYS A 27 -23.15 -17.44 -4.15
C LYS A 27 -23.34 -16.05 -4.77
N ARG A 28 -22.47 -15.67 -5.70
CA ARG A 28 -22.49 -14.38 -6.39
C ARG A 28 -23.24 -14.43 -7.74
N ILE A 29 -23.71 -15.59 -8.12
CA ILE A 29 -24.57 -15.79 -9.29
C ILE A 29 -25.89 -16.35 -8.76
N ASP A 30 -26.92 -15.55 -8.86
CA ASP A 30 -28.25 -15.93 -8.37
C ASP A 30 -28.75 -17.16 -9.12
N GLU A 31 -29.43 -18.05 -8.39
CA GLU A 31 -30.00 -19.31 -8.90
C GLU A 31 -29.00 -20.29 -9.52
N ALA A 32 -27.67 -20.06 -9.36
CA ALA A 32 -26.68 -21.05 -9.76
C ALA A 32 -26.69 -22.23 -8.80
N THR A 33 -26.87 -23.45 -9.34
CA THR A 33 -26.92 -24.70 -8.58
C THR A 33 -25.90 -25.69 -9.07
N MET A 34 -25.45 -26.59 -8.18
CA MET A 34 -24.55 -27.68 -8.55
C MET A 34 -25.35 -28.96 -8.79
N VAL A 35 -25.22 -29.56 -9.97
CA VAL A 35 -25.82 -30.84 -10.32
C VAL A 35 -24.69 -31.83 -10.64
N GLY A 36 -24.53 -32.84 -9.78
CA GLY A 36 -23.32 -33.69 -9.83
C GLY A 36 -22.05 -32.82 -9.60
N ASN A 37 -21.14 -32.86 -10.56
CA ASN A 37 -19.89 -32.08 -10.53
C ASN A 37 -19.92 -30.84 -11.45
N MET A 38 -21.10 -30.41 -11.90
CA MET A 38 -21.23 -29.28 -12.83
C MET A 38 -22.09 -28.17 -12.24
N TRP A 39 -21.65 -26.95 -12.43
CA TRP A 39 -22.47 -25.78 -12.15
C TRP A 39 -23.47 -25.52 -13.28
N ILE A 40 -24.73 -25.38 -12.92
CA ILE A 40 -25.85 -25.00 -13.78
C ILE A 40 -26.22 -23.56 -13.46
N ILE A 41 -26.15 -22.70 -14.47
CA ILE A 41 -26.28 -21.26 -14.32
C ILE A 41 -27.45 -20.78 -15.22
N PRO A 42 -28.37 -19.96 -14.77
CA PRO A 42 -29.41 -19.40 -15.64
C PRO A 42 -28.78 -18.69 -16.84
N SER A 43 -29.30 -18.94 -18.06
CA SER A 43 -28.77 -18.29 -19.27
C SER A 43 -28.99 -16.77 -19.28
N SER A 44 -29.93 -16.28 -18.48
CA SER A 44 -30.18 -14.86 -18.23
C SER A 44 -29.19 -14.23 -17.26
N ALA A 45 -28.37 -15.01 -16.53
CA ALA A 45 -27.42 -14.48 -15.59
C ALA A 45 -26.38 -13.60 -16.28
N GLU A 46 -26.15 -12.45 -15.72
CA GLU A 46 -25.09 -11.54 -16.12
C GLU A 46 -23.80 -11.83 -15.33
N LYS A 47 -22.67 -11.41 -15.90
CA LYS A 47 -21.39 -11.51 -15.20
C LYS A 47 -21.46 -10.72 -13.90
N PRO A 48 -21.30 -11.36 -12.72
CA PRO A 48 -21.25 -10.63 -11.47
C PRO A 48 -20.15 -9.58 -11.52
N VAL A 49 -20.48 -8.37 -11.09
CA VAL A 49 -19.50 -7.29 -11.03
C VAL A 49 -18.31 -7.77 -10.20
N ASP A 50 -17.09 -7.67 -10.72
CA ASP A 50 -15.92 -8.11 -9.98
C ASP A 50 -15.87 -7.32 -8.67
N GLY A 51 -15.97 -7.99 -7.52
CA GLY A 51 -15.92 -7.35 -6.21
C GLY A 51 -14.60 -6.60 -5.95
N ARG A 52 -13.62 -6.76 -6.85
CA ARG A 52 -12.44 -5.89 -6.93
C ARG A 52 -12.72 -4.59 -7.70
N SER A 53 -13.70 -4.58 -8.62
CA SER A 53 -14.10 -3.38 -9.35
C SER A 53 -15.25 -2.62 -8.67
N THR A 54 -16.14 -3.31 -7.93
CA THR A 54 -17.24 -2.67 -7.19
C THR A 54 -16.81 -2.00 -5.89
N ARG A 55 -15.57 -2.21 -5.43
CA ARG A 55 -15.00 -1.34 -4.39
C ARG A 55 -14.80 0.10 -4.84
N TYR A 56 -15.12 0.41 -6.11
CA TYR A 56 -14.86 1.70 -6.74
C TYR A 56 -16.06 2.32 -7.45
N THR A 57 -17.29 1.89 -7.18
CA THR A 57 -18.48 2.60 -7.63
C THR A 57 -18.92 3.59 -6.56
N LYS A 58 -18.81 4.87 -6.86
CA LYS A 58 -19.06 6.03 -5.99
C LYS A 58 -18.11 6.11 -4.78
N THR A 59 -16.82 6.24 -5.03
CA THR A 59 -15.97 6.97 -4.12
C THR A 59 -16.32 8.44 -4.30
N ASP A 60 -16.74 9.10 -3.23
CA ASP A 60 -16.70 10.54 -3.15
C ASP A 60 -15.38 11.04 -3.76
N GLU A 61 -15.40 12.15 -4.49
CA GLU A 61 -14.23 12.76 -5.16
C GLU A 61 -13.05 13.02 -4.19
N LYS A 62 -13.25 12.79 -2.90
CA LYS A 62 -12.31 13.01 -1.79
C LYS A 62 -11.45 11.81 -1.40
N THR A 63 -11.76 10.58 -1.84
CA THR A 63 -11.05 9.37 -1.41
C THR A 63 -9.77 9.17 -2.22
N VAL A 64 -8.61 9.23 -1.57
CA VAL A 64 -7.30 8.97 -2.17
C VAL A 64 -6.78 7.58 -1.84
N LYS A 65 -5.88 7.06 -2.68
CA LYS A 65 -5.30 5.72 -2.54
C LYS A 65 -3.78 5.80 -2.51
N PRO A 66 -3.12 4.79 -1.89
CA PRO A 66 -1.68 4.65 -2.03
C PRO A 66 -1.23 4.71 -3.48
N PHE A 67 -0.27 5.60 -3.79
CA PHE A 67 0.27 5.73 -5.13
C PHE A 67 1.34 4.67 -5.44
N LEU A 68 1.85 3.98 -4.41
CA LEU A 68 2.76 2.84 -4.50
C LEU A 68 2.07 1.56 -3.99
N LYS A 69 2.46 0.41 -4.54
CA LYS A 69 2.22 -0.88 -3.92
C LYS A 69 3.30 -1.10 -2.87
N TRP A 70 2.90 -1.46 -1.65
CA TRP A 70 3.84 -1.72 -0.57
C TRP A 70 3.48 -3.04 0.12
N ALA A 71 4.48 -3.77 0.61
CA ALA A 71 4.24 -5.03 1.29
C ALA A 71 3.38 -4.83 2.54
N GLY A 72 2.54 -5.81 2.85
CA GLY A 72 1.60 -5.71 3.96
C GLY A 72 0.20 -5.20 3.58
N GLY A 73 -0.18 -5.25 2.28
CA GLY A 73 -1.46 -4.82 1.68
C GLY A 73 -2.65 -4.70 2.64
N LYS A 74 -2.96 -3.47 3.06
CA LYS A 74 -3.76 -3.16 4.25
C LYS A 74 -5.26 -2.95 3.98
N GLY A 75 -5.75 -3.23 2.76
CA GLY A 75 -7.16 -2.97 2.44
C GLY A 75 -8.18 -3.73 3.29
N GLN A 76 -7.84 -4.93 3.78
CA GLN A 76 -8.68 -5.66 4.74
C GLN A 76 -8.47 -5.15 6.17
N LEU A 77 -7.26 -4.70 6.47
CA LEU A 77 -6.86 -4.19 7.77
C LEU A 77 -7.52 -2.85 8.12
N ILE A 78 -7.72 -1.97 7.13
CA ILE A 78 -8.39 -0.68 7.32
C ILE A 78 -9.73 -0.85 8.02
N LYS A 79 -10.55 -1.81 7.58
CA LYS A 79 -11.88 -2.07 8.18
C LYS A 79 -11.83 -2.48 9.66
N GLU A 80 -10.74 -3.07 10.09
CA GLU A 80 -10.56 -3.43 11.51
C GLU A 80 -10.02 -2.24 12.31
N ILE A 81 -9.06 -1.51 11.76
CA ILE A 81 -8.42 -0.37 12.44
C ILE A 81 -9.35 0.85 12.52
N GLU A 82 -10.19 1.09 11.50
CA GLU A 82 -11.09 2.26 11.46
C GLU A 82 -12.04 2.34 12.67
N LYS A 83 -12.37 1.18 13.26
CA LYS A 83 -13.22 1.10 14.46
C LYS A 83 -12.57 1.75 15.70
N TYR A 84 -11.27 1.96 15.66
CA TYR A 84 -10.49 2.49 16.77
C TYR A 84 -9.97 3.91 16.50
N TYR A 85 -10.38 4.54 15.40
CA TYR A 85 -10.03 5.93 15.13
C TYR A 85 -10.66 6.86 16.16
N PRO A 86 -9.87 7.66 16.90
CA PRO A 86 -10.37 8.43 18.02
C PRO A 86 -10.89 9.83 17.64
N PHE A 87 -11.15 10.09 16.36
CA PHE A 87 -11.35 11.47 15.88
C PHE A 87 -12.77 12.01 16.08
N GLU A 88 -13.80 11.14 16.13
CA GLU A 88 -15.20 11.59 16.16
C GLU A 88 -15.63 12.19 17.50
N ASN A 89 -15.15 11.64 18.63
CA ASN A 89 -15.61 11.96 19.97
C ASN A 89 -14.45 12.36 20.91
N SER A 90 -13.30 12.71 20.39
CA SER A 90 -12.12 13.02 21.19
C SER A 90 -11.52 14.36 20.87
N LYS A 91 -10.64 14.84 21.76
CA LYS A 91 -9.80 16.01 21.52
C LYS A 91 -8.66 15.73 20.53
N THR A 92 -8.59 14.52 19.96
CA THR A 92 -7.54 14.10 19.03
C THR A 92 -7.66 14.85 17.73
N THR A 93 -6.65 15.66 17.43
CA THR A 93 -6.60 16.54 16.24
C THR A 93 -5.34 16.36 15.43
N LYS A 94 -4.42 15.51 15.91
CA LYS A 94 -3.12 15.21 15.28
C LYS A 94 -3.02 13.73 14.94
N TYR A 95 -2.28 13.43 13.88
CA TYR A 95 -1.97 12.05 13.47
C TYR A 95 -0.50 11.87 13.20
N ALA A 96 0.06 10.73 13.63
CA ALA A 96 1.43 10.33 13.32
C ALA A 96 1.51 8.89 12.82
N GLU A 97 2.25 8.65 11.72
CA GLU A 97 2.55 7.32 11.17
C GLU A 97 4.07 7.18 10.92
N PRO A 98 4.87 6.78 11.96
CA PRO A 98 6.32 6.74 11.87
C PRO A 98 6.90 5.59 11.03
N PHE A 99 6.07 4.67 10.53
CA PHE A 99 6.41 3.61 9.58
C PHE A 99 5.42 3.67 8.42
N VAL A 100 5.41 4.79 7.67
CA VAL A 100 4.32 5.09 6.73
C VAL A 100 4.22 4.07 5.60
N GLY A 101 5.33 3.51 5.11
CA GLY A 101 5.31 2.58 4.00
C GLY A 101 4.48 3.09 2.82
N GLY A 102 3.48 2.31 2.37
CA GLY A 102 2.57 2.72 1.30
C GLY A 102 1.49 3.73 1.70
N GLY A 103 1.35 4.07 2.98
CA GLY A 103 0.42 5.08 3.49
C GLY A 103 -1.06 4.66 3.42
N ALA A 104 -1.36 3.38 3.53
CA ALA A 104 -2.74 2.92 3.41
C ALA A 104 -3.65 3.48 4.52
N ILE A 105 -3.15 3.53 5.77
CA ILE A 105 -3.87 4.12 6.91
C ILE A 105 -3.86 5.64 6.81
N LEU A 106 -2.71 6.25 6.46
CA LEU A 106 -2.60 7.68 6.22
C LEU A 106 -3.69 8.19 5.26
N PHE A 107 -3.80 7.58 4.08
CA PHE A 107 -4.74 8.06 3.05
C PHE A 107 -6.20 7.76 3.41
N ASP A 108 -6.48 6.71 4.17
CA ASP A 108 -7.81 6.47 4.70
C ASP A 108 -8.20 7.57 5.71
N ILE A 109 -7.32 7.90 6.66
CA ILE A 109 -7.54 8.96 7.65
C ILE A 109 -7.67 10.32 6.96
N LEU A 110 -6.76 10.69 6.07
CA LEU A 110 -6.81 11.97 5.34
C LEU A 110 -8.03 12.10 4.42
N SER A 111 -8.64 10.99 4.01
CA SER A 111 -9.89 11.02 3.23
C SER A 111 -11.11 11.30 4.09
N ARG A 112 -11.09 10.93 5.37
CA ARG A 112 -12.24 10.97 6.29
C ARG A 112 -12.22 12.17 7.23
N TYR A 113 -11.03 12.64 7.64
CA TYR A 113 -10.88 13.61 8.71
C TYR A 113 -10.04 14.82 8.27
N ASP A 114 -10.44 16.02 8.70
CA ASP A 114 -9.64 17.24 8.57
C ASP A 114 -8.87 17.46 9.87
N LEU A 115 -7.60 17.08 9.87
CA LEU A 115 -6.73 17.14 11.03
C LEU A 115 -5.91 18.44 11.03
N LYS A 116 -5.55 18.92 12.21
CA LYS A 116 -4.72 20.12 12.37
C LYS A 116 -3.30 19.89 11.90
N GLU A 117 -2.72 18.76 12.31
CA GLU A 117 -1.34 18.40 12.04
C GLU A 117 -1.22 16.91 11.74
N VAL A 118 -0.41 16.58 10.76
CA VAL A 118 -0.12 15.19 10.37
C VAL A 118 1.38 15.04 10.17
N TYR A 119 1.95 13.99 10.76
CA TYR A 119 3.35 13.65 10.67
C TYR A 119 3.50 12.23 10.11
N ILE A 120 4.36 12.07 9.12
CA ILE A 120 4.76 10.75 8.62
C ILE A 120 6.27 10.65 8.54
N SER A 121 6.79 9.47 8.82
CA SER A 121 8.20 9.16 8.56
C SER A 121 8.41 7.72 8.11
N ASP A 122 9.55 7.50 7.49
CA ASP A 122 10.06 6.18 7.14
C ASP A 122 11.59 6.30 7.00
N VAL A 123 12.31 5.23 7.31
CA VAL A 123 13.77 5.19 7.12
C VAL A 123 14.18 5.03 5.66
N ASN A 124 13.24 4.65 4.78
CA ASN A 124 13.49 4.47 3.36
C ASN A 124 13.51 5.84 2.64
N ALA A 125 14.70 6.34 2.35
CA ALA A 125 14.91 7.63 1.71
C ALA A 125 14.27 7.74 0.32
N GLU A 126 14.24 6.65 -0.47
CA GLU A 126 13.61 6.63 -1.80
C GLU A 126 12.09 6.78 -1.69
N LEU A 127 11.50 6.13 -0.70
CA LEU A 127 10.06 6.23 -0.40
C LEU A 127 9.71 7.66 0.01
N ILE A 128 10.44 8.22 0.95
CA ILE A 128 10.20 9.59 1.44
C ILE A 128 10.43 10.61 0.33
N ASN A 129 11.46 10.45 -0.51
CA ASN A 129 11.62 11.26 -1.72
C ASN A 129 10.40 11.22 -2.63
N ALA A 130 9.80 10.03 -2.83
CA ALA A 130 8.60 9.92 -3.66
C ALA A 130 7.39 10.66 -3.03
N TYR A 131 7.21 10.58 -1.71
CA TYR A 131 6.18 11.34 -0.98
C TYR A 131 6.38 12.86 -1.12
N GLN A 132 7.61 13.34 -0.94
CA GLN A 132 7.95 14.77 -1.05
C GLN A 132 7.69 15.28 -2.48
N ILE A 133 8.13 14.54 -3.51
CA ILE A 133 7.90 14.92 -4.92
C ILE A 133 6.40 14.89 -5.27
N VAL A 134 5.63 13.92 -4.78
CA VAL A 134 4.17 13.92 -4.99
C VAL A 134 3.52 15.13 -4.32
N ARG A 135 4.00 15.55 -3.14
CA ARG A 135 3.50 16.74 -2.45
C ARG A 135 3.83 18.02 -3.21
N ASP A 136 5.10 18.19 -3.61
CA ASP A 136 5.66 19.49 -3.99
C ASP A 136 5.72 19.70 -5.51
N ASP A 137 5.95 18.64 -6.32
CA ASP A 137 6.24 18.71 -7.75
C ASP A 137 5.38 17.75 -8.60
N VAL A 138 4.12 17.55 -8.22
CA VAL A 138 3.24 16.54 -8.83
C VAL A 138 3.09 16.71 -10.33
N ASP A 139 3.03 17.92 -10.86
CA ASP A 139 2.86 18.18 -12.30
C ASP A 139 4.08 17.72 -13.12
N VAL A 140 5.27 17.95 -12.61
CA VAL A 140 6.51 17.50 -13.26
C VAL A 140 6.64 15.98 -13.17
N LEU A 141 6.28 15.41 -12.03
CA LEU A 141 6.24 13.96 -11.81
C LEU A 141 5.29 13.28 -12.79
N ILE A 142 4.06 13.79 -12.94
CA ILE A 142 3.05 13.25 -13.88
C ILE A 142 3.58 13.27 -15.31
N LYS A 143 4.20 14.36 -15.75
CA LYS A 143 4.80 14.44 -17.09
C LYS A 143 5.85 13.35 -17.31
N ARG A 144 6.74 13.11 -16.33
CA ARG A 144 7.75 12.05 -16.40
C ARG A 144 7.15 10.65 -16.39
N LEU A 145 6.13 10.42 -15.57
CA LEU A 145 5.45 9.11 -15.50
C LEU A 145 4.67 8.80 -16.80
N LYS A 146 4.05 9.80 -17.43
CA LYS A 146 3.42 9.66 -18.75
C LYS A 146 4.45 9.26 -19.79
N LEU A 147 5.59 9.94 -19.88
CA LEU A 147 6.66 9.56 -20.78
C LEU A 147 7.12 8.10 -20.57
N LEU A 148 7.38 7.70 -19.32
CA LEU A 148 7.75 6.32 -19.00
C LEU A 148 6.67 5.31 -19.41
N GLN A 149 5.39 5.65 -19.24
CA GLN A 149 4.26 4.83 -19.64
C GLN A 149 4.16 4.71 -21.15
N ASP A 150 4.25 5.83 -21.88
CA ASP A 150 4.13 5.90 -23.34
C ASP A 150 5.28 5.17 -24.03
N GLU A 151 6.50 5.23 -23.44
CA GLU A 151 7.65 4.46 -23.92
C GLU A 151 7.53 2.95 -23.63
N PHE A 152 6.97 2.57 -22.48
CA PHE A 152 6.96 1.18 -22.01
C PHE A 152 5.79 0.36 -22.54
N ILE A 153 4.57 0.92 -22.59
CA ILE A 153 3.35 0.15 -22.88
C ILE A 153 3.34 -0.45 -24.29
N PRO A 154 3.80 0.25 -25.36
CA PRO A 154 3.79 -0.30 -26.73
C PRO A 154 4.80 -1.43 -26.97
N LEU A 155 5.80 -1.59 -26.09
CA LEU A 155 6.86 -2.57 -26.28
C LEU A 155 6.34 -4.00 -26.12
N ASP A 156 6.91 -4.93 -26.88
CA ASP A 156 6.76 -6.36 -26.65
C ASP A 156 7.50 -6.82 -25.38
N THR A 157 7.28 -8.05 -24.96
CA THR A 157 7.80 -8.57 -23.70
C THR A 157 9.32 -8.49 -23.57
N GLU A 158 10.06 -8.76 -24.66
CA GLU A 158 11.53 -8.74 -24.64
C GLU A 158 12.05 -7.31 -24.52
N ASN A 159 11.50 -6.38 -25.29
CA ASN A 159 11.87 -4.99 -25.26
C ASN A 159 11.44 -4.30 -23.95
N ARG A 160 10.28 -4.67 -23.38
CA ARG A 160 9.89 -4.27 -22.02
C ARG A 160 10.92 -4.69 -20.98
N LYS A 161 11.43 -5.93 -21.06
CA LYS A 161 12.45 -6.41 -20.14
C LYS A 161 13.75 -5.61 -20.25
N LYS A 162 14.20 -5.33 -21.48
CA LYS A 162 15.40 -4.49 -21.73
C LYS A 162 15.21 -3.07 -21.18
N TYR A 163 14.06 -2.47 -21.48
CA TYR A 163 13.69 -1.12 -21.00
C TYR A 163 13.65 -1.08 -19.47
N TYR A 164 12.96 -2.03 -18.84
CA TYR A 164 12.87 -2.15 -17.38
C TYR A 164 14.26 -2.25 -16.74
N MET A 165 15.13 -3.10 -17.27
CA MET A 165 16.50 -3.27 -16.77
C MET A 165 17.31 -1.98 -16.88
N LYS A 166 17.18 -1.25 -17.99
CA LYS A 166 17.83 0.06 -18.17
C LYS A 166 17.35 1.09 -17.13
N LYS A 167 16.02 1.17 -16.90
CA LYS A 167 15.45 2.09 -15.91
C LYS A 167 15.81 1.68 -14.47
N ARG A 168 15.88 0.38 -14.18
CA ARG A 168 16.35 -0.14 -12.89
C ARG A 168 17.81 0.22 -12.63
N GLN A 169 18.67 0.05 -13.62
CA GLN A 169 20.07 0.46 -13.51
C GLN A 169 20.17 1.97 -13.24
N ARG A 170 19.46 2.79 -14.01
CA ARG A 170 19.45 4.26 -13.82
C ARG A 170 18.97 4.66 -12.42
N PHE A 171 17.95 3.99 -11.88
CA PHE A 171 17.48 4.21 -10.50
C PHE A 171 18.58 3.92 -9.49
N ASN A 172 19.28 2.80 -9.65
CA ASN A 172 20.39 2.43 -8.77
C ASN A 172 21.59 3.39 -8.91
N ASP A 173 21.89 3.85 -10.11
CA ASP A 173 22.97 4.82 -10.34
C ASP A 173 22.68 6.16 -9.63
N ILE A 174 21.43 6.64 -9.70
CA ILE A 174 21.02 7.83 -8.97
C ILE A 174 21.14 7.61 -7.46
N LYS A 175 20.68 6.44 -6.98
CA LYS A 175 20.76 6.10 -5.54
C LYS A 175 22.19 6.16 -5.00
N VAL A 176 23.16 5.69 -5.77
CA VAL A 176 24.57 5.65 -5.34
C VAL A 176 25.26 7.00 -5.47
N ASN A 177 24.91 7.78 -6.50
CA ASN A 177 25.66 8.99 -6.89
C ASN A 177 24.96 10.31 -6.54
N SER A 178 23.73 10.27 -6.01
CA SER A 178 23.06 11.50 -5.60
C SER A 178 23.27 11.78 -4.12
N ASP A 179 23.52 13.05 -3.81
CA ASP A 179 23.32 13.57 -2.47
C ASP A 179 21.89 13.28 -2.00
N ASP A 180 21.62 13.36 -0.70
CA ASP A 180 20.28 13.12 -0.09
C ASP A 180 19.20 14.12 -0.53
N ASN A 181 19.46 14.87 -1.60
CA ASN A 181 18.56 15.85 -2.16
C ASN A 181 17.33 15.19 -2.82
N VAL A 182 16.20 15.84 -2.65
CA VAL A 182 14.91 15.49 -3.27
C VAL A 182 15.07 15.46 -4.79
N ASN A 183 14.74 14.34 -5.43
CA ASN A 183 15.03 14.10 -6.84
C ASN A 183 13.82 13.55 -7.58
N ILE A 184 13.29 14.33 -8.53
CA ILE A 184 12.10 14.00 -9.33
C ILE A 184 12.33 12.76 -10.21
N GLU A 185 13.52 12.61 -10.82
CA GLU A 185 13.81 11.43 -11.64
C GLU A 185 13.81 10.16 -10.79
N LYS A 186 14.42 10.22 -9.61
CA LYS A 186 14.42 9.10 -8.64
C LYS A 186 13.00 8.71 -8.25
N ALA A 187 12.12 9.68 -7.94
CA ALA A 187 10.73 9.43 -7.61
C ALA A 187 9.94 8.80 -8.79
N ALA A 188 10.08 9.34 -9.99
CA ALA A 188 9.42 8.80 -11.18
C ALA A 188 9.87 7.36 -11.48
N LEU A 189 11.18 7.08 -11.39
CA LEU A 189 11.72 5.74 -11.57
C LEU A 189 11.26 4.78 -10.47
N MET A 190 11.19 5.21 -9.21
CA MET A 190 10.66 4.40 -8.13
C MET A 190 9.22 3.99 -8.38
N ILE A 191 8.35 4.93 -8.76
CA ILE A 191 6.94 4.64 -9.06
C ILE A 191 6.85 3.72 -10.29
N PHE A 192 7.57 3.99 -11.36
CA PHE A 192 7.62 3.14 -12.56
C PHE A 192 8.02 1.70 -12.21
N LEU A 193 9.14 1.53 -11.51
CA LEU A 193 9.63 0.20 -11.11
C LEU A 193 8.63 -0.52 -10.22
N ASN A 194 8.04 0.15 -9.24
CA ASN A 194 7.04 -0.42 -8.36
C ASN A 194 5.76 -0.87 -9.11
N LYS A 195 5.31 -0.10 -10.11
CA LYS A 195 4.12 -0.45 -10.92
C LYS A 195 4.39 -1.58 -11.91
N THR A 196 5.65 -1.81 -12.29
CA THR A 196 6.03 -2.76 -13.34
C THR A 196 6.83 -3.97 -12.85
N CYS A 197 7.36 -3.96 -11.62
CA CYS A 197 8.08 -5.08 -11.04
C CYS A 197 7.16 -6.22 -10.57
N PHE A 198 7.75 -7.35 -10.26
CA PHE A 198 7.05 -8.52 -9.72
C PHE A 198 6.35 -8.15 -8.39
N ASN A 199 5.04 -8.33 -8.35
CA ASN A 199 4.13 -8.06 -7.22
C ASN A 199 4.21 -6.64 -6.62
N GLY A 200 4.84 -5.67 -7.28
CA GLY A 200 5.01 -4.32 -6.74
C GLY A 200 5.91 -4.28 -5.49
N LEU A 201 6.83 -5.23 -5.39
CA LEU A 201 7.75 -5.31 -4.25
C LEU A 201 8.80 -4.19 -4.32
N PHE A 202 9.23 -3.72 -3.16
CA PHE A 202 10.48 -2.99 -3.01
C PHE A 202 11.45 -3.90 -2.28
N ARG A 203 12.61 -4.18 -2.88
CA ARG A 203 13.64 -5.03 -2.28
C ARG A 203 15.00 -4.59 -2.79
N VAL A 204 15.95 -4.56 -1.89
CA VAL A 204 17.36 -4.26 -2.18
C VAL A 204 18.25 -5.49 -1.92
N ASN A 205 19.38 -5.56 -2.60
CA ASN A 205 20.42 -6.54 -2.31
C ASN A 205 21.34 -6.05 -1.17
N LYS A 206 22.34 -6.87 -0.80
CA LYS A 206 23.33 -6.52 0.25
C LYS A 206 24.13 -5.23 -0.02
N LYS A 207 24.10 -4.69 -1.24
CA LYS A 207 24.72 -3.40 -1.62
C LYS A 207 23.71 -2.26 -1.59
N GLY A 208 22.52 -2.46 -1.03
CA GLY A 208 21.46 -1.47 -1.02
C GLY A 208 20.80 -1.19 -2.38
N LEU A 209 21.09 -1.97 -3.45
CA LEU A 209 20.58 -1.74 -4.79
C LEU A 209 19.26 -2.46 -5.02
N PHE A 210 18.28 -1.78 -5.62
CA PHE A 210 17.00 -2.35 -6.01
C PHE A 210 17.18 -3.51 -7.00
N ASN A 211 16.64 -4.69 -6.69
CA ASN A 211 16.90 -5.92 -7.42
C ASN A 211 15.67 -6.74 -7.81
N VAL A 212 14.46 -6.19 -7.67
CA VAL A 212 13.24 -6.91 -8.05
C VAL A 212 13.19 -7.10 -9.58
N PRO A 213 12.82 -8.28 -10.10
CA PRO A 213 12.64 -8.48 -11.53
C PRO A 213 11.37 -7.82 -12.05
N MET A 214 11.28 -7.63 -13.37
CA MET A 214 10.05 -7.18 -14.04
C MET A 214 8.90 -8.17 -13.78
N GLY A 215 7.70 -7.65 -13.55
CA GLY A 215 6.46 -8.43 -13.47
C GLY A 215 5.85 -8.72 -14.85
N SER A 216 4.80 -9.53 -14.89
CA SER A 216 4.09 -9.95 -16.11
C SER A 216 2.81 -9.16 -16.38
N TYR A 217 2.78 -7.87 -16.03
CA TYR A 217 1.60 -7.04 -16.25
C TYR A 217 1.41 -6.68 -17.73
N LYS A 218 0.22 -6.95 -18.28
CA LYS A 218 -0.11 -6.57 -19.67
C LYS A 218 -0.20 -5.05 -19.84
N ASN A 219 -1.02 -4.39 -19.02
CA ASN A 219 -1.22 -2.94 -19.03
C ASN A 219 -1.10 -2.38 -17.61
N PRO A 220 0.10 -2.19 -17.07
CA PRO A 220 0.27 -1.58 -15.77
C PRO A 220 -0.10 -0.09 -15.84
N LEU A 221 -0.93 0.37 -14.89
CA LEU A 221 -1.22 1.80 -14.73
C LEU A 221 -0.03 2.45 -14.03
N ILE A 222 0.90 3.00 -14.81
CA ILE A 222 2.12 3.63 -14.32
C ILE A 222 1.82 5.03 -13.82
N CYS A 223 1.08 5.83 -14.62
CA CYS A 223 0.67 7.17 -14.26
C CYS A 223 -0.82 7.22 -13.94
N ASP A 224 -1.18 7.15 -12.67
CA ASP A 224 -2.54 7.44 -12.19
C ASP A 224 -2.64 8.93 -11.84
N GLU A 225 -2.78 9.78 -12.87
CA GLU A 225 -2.75 11.23 -12.74
C GLU A 225 -3.78 11.75 -11.73
N ASN A 226 -5.02 11.27 -11.82
CA ASN A 226 -6.11 11.75 -10.95
C ASN A 226 -5.80 11.45 -9.48
N ASN A 227 -5.33 10.24 -9.20
CA ASN A 227 -4.97 9.88 -7.83
C ASN A 227 -3.73 10.63 -7.34
N LEU A 228 -2.71 10.82 -8.19
CA LEU A 228 -1.49 11.57 -7.82
C LEU A 228 -1.83 13.02 -7.46
N ARG A 229 -2.70 13.68 -8.21
CA ARG A 229 -3.16 15.04 -7.89
C ARG A 229 -3.94 15.08 -6.58
N ALA A 230 -4.86 14.14 -6.38
CA ALA A 230 -5.64 14.06 -5.15
C ALA A 230 -4.75 13.77 -3.93
N VAL A 231 -3.75 12.88 -4.07
CA VAL A 231 -2.74 12.61 -3.03
C VAL A 231 -1.90 13.85 -2.73
N SER A 232 -1.44 14.57 -3.76
CA SER A 232 -0.67 15.81 -3.60
C SER A 232 -1.42 16.82 -2.73
N GLU A 233 -2.71 17.07 -3.03
CA GLU A 233 -3.55 17.99 -2.24
C GLU A 233 -3.66 17.55 -0.77
N LYS A 234 -3.82 16.26 -0.51
CA LYS A 234 -3.90 15.74 0.86
C LYS A 234 -2.57 15.85 1.61
N LEU A 235 -1.44 15.74 0.92
CA LEU A 235 -0.11 15.81 1.51
C LEU A 235 0.36 17.24 1.82
N LYS A 236 -0.27 18.29 1.32
CA LYS A 236 0.16 19.69 1.52
C LYS A 236 0.34 20.10 2.97
N LYS A 237 -0.48 19.55 3.88
CA LYS A 237 -0.44 19.83 5.32
C LYS A 237 0.34 18.77 6.10
N VAL A 238 1.02 17.83 5.43
CA VAL A 238 1.70 16.71 6.07
C VAL A 238 3.18 17.03 6.24
N THR A 239 3.68 16.90 7.45
CA THR A 239 5.11 16.87 7.75
C THR A 239 5.69 15.51 7.33
N ILE A 240 6.62 15.50 6.39
CA ILE A 240 7.22 14.28 5.80
C ILE A 240 8.69 14.25 6.16
N VAL A 241 9.11 13.26 6.92
CA VAL A 241 10.47 13.13 7.46
C VAL A 241 11.11 11.82 7.03
N CYS A 242 12.34 11.87 6.50
CA CYS A 242 13.18 10.69 6.33
C CYS A 242 13.92 10.44 7.64
N GLY A 243 13.65 9.32 8.31
CA GLY A 243 14.32 9.03 9.57
C GLY A 243 13.65 7.94 10.40
N ASP A 244 14.25 7.69 11.54
CA ASP A 244 13.79 6.73 12.52
C ASP A 244 12.48 7.17 13.19
N TYR A 245 11.68 6.20 13.65
CA TYR A 245 10.40 6.47 14.35
C TYR A 245 10.55 7.35 15.59
N LYS A 246 11.73 7.35 16.24
CA LYS A 246 12.04 8.18 17.41
C LYS A 246 11.92 9.67 17.10
N ASN A 247 12.17 10.07 15.85
CA ASN A 247 12.06 11.48 15.43
C ASN A 247 10.63 12.02 15.55
N SER A 248 9.62 11.14 15.70
CA SER A 248 8.24 11.54 15.93
C SER A 248 7.94 11.95 17.39
N ALA A 249 8.85 11.68 18.33
CA ALA A 249 8.59 11.83 19.76
C ALA A 249 8.23 13.26 20.18
N ASP A 250 8.83 14.28 19.55
CA ASP A 250 8.55 15.69 19.84
C ASP A 250 7.22 16.17 19.25
N PHE A 251 6.74 15.50 18.20
CA PHE A 251 5.44 15.79 17.59
C PHE A 251 4.27 15.23 18.41
N ILE A 252 4.49 14.15 19.16
CA ILE A 252 3.46 13.37 19.83
C ILE A 252 3.12 13.93 21.21
N ASP A 253 1.83 14.22 21.42
CA ASP A 253 1.21 14.71 22.66
C ASP A 253 -0.16 14.05 22.91
N GLU A 254 -0.90 14.52 23.92
CA GLU A 254 -2.22 14.02 24.31
C GLU A 254 -3.30 14.19 23.24
N ASN A 255 -3.07 15.02 22.22
CA ASN A 255 -3.99 15.25 21.12
C ASN A 255 -3.66 14.40 19.88
N THR A 256 -2.66 13.52 19.99
CA THR A 256 -2.13 12.76 18.85
C THR A 256 -2.67 11.32 18.84
N PHE A 257 -3.15 10.89 17.66
CA PHE A 257 -3.32 9.47 17.34
C PHE A 257 -2.09 8.97 16.59
N VAL A 258 -1.50 7.87 17.05
CA VAL A 258 -0.28 7.28 16.47
C VAL A 258 -0.57 5.87 15.99
N TYR A 259 -0.19 5.57 14.74
CA TYR A 259 -0.22 4.23 14.20
C TYR A 259 1.19 3.72 13.90
N PHE A 260 1.57 2.63 14.56
CA PHE A 260 2.84 1.93 14.33
C PHE A 260 2.61 0.63 13.57
N ASP A 261 3.31 0.46 12.46
CA ASP A 261 3.39 -0.80 11.69
C ASP A 261 4.87 -1.14 11.43
N PRO A 262 5.61 -1.52 12.49
CA PRO A 262 7.04 -1.76 12.39
C PRO A 262 7.35 -2.94 11.46
N PRO A 263 8.56 -3.04 10.90
CA PRO A 263 9.01 -4.19 10.13
C PRO A 263 8.91 -5.48 10.95
N TYR A 264 8.52 -6.58 10.29
CA TYR A 264 8.43 -7.89 10.93
C TYR A 264 9.80 -8.49 11.19
N ARG A 265 9.92 -9.24 12.29
CA ARG A 265 11.09 -10.08 12.53
C ARG A 265 11.17 -11.19 11.48
N PRO A 266 12.31 -11.39 10.81
CA PRO A 266 12.50 -12.56 9.97
C PRO A 266 12.42 -13.85 10.81
N ILE A 267 11.48 -14.75 10.46
CA ILE A 267 11.28 -16.03 11.18
C ILE A 267 12.50 -16.98 11.02
N THR A 268 13.29 -16.77 9.95
CA THR A 268 14.53 -17.52 9.70
C THR A 268 15.61 -16.60 9.17
N ASP A 269 16.90 -16.94 9.42
CA ASP A 269 18.05 -16.20 8.89
C ASP A 269 18.05 -16.11 7.35
N THR A 270 17.40 -17.05 6.68
CA THR A 270 17.21 -17.06 5.22
C THR A 270 16.03 -16.19 4.75
N ALA A 271 15.09 -15.81 5.62
CA ALA A 271 13.97 -14.92 5.32
C ALA A 271 14.37 -13.43 5.31
N SER A 272 15.63 -13.09 5.58
CA SER A 272 16.18 -11.74 5.46
C SER A 272 16.08 -11.12 4.05
N PHE A 273 15.55 -11.86 3.08
CA PHE A 273 15.32 -11.40 1.71
C PHE A 273 14.27 -10.28 1.55
N THR A 274 13.53 -9.95 2.59
CA THR A 274 12.53 -8.85 2.59
C THR A 274 13.03 -7.60 3.33
N ALA A 275 14.32 -7.52 3.69
CA ALA A 275 14.86 -6.36 4.36
C ALA A 275 14.71 -5.10 3.48
N TYR A 276 13.87 -4.18 3.93
CA TYR A 276 13.70 -2.84 3.36
C TYR A 276 14.86 -1.91 3.74
N THR A 277 15.65 -2.30 4.73
CA THR A 277 16.82 -1.58 5.25
C THR A 277 17.94 -2.56 5.58
N GLU A 278 19.19 -2.07 5.61
CA GLU A 278 20.38 -2.85 5.96
C GLU A 278 20.39 -3.30 7.44
N ASN A 279 19.67 -2.60 8.31
CA ASN A 279 19.55 -2.92 9.73
C ASN A 279 18.29 -3.75 9.97
N LEU A 280 18.46 -4.98 10.46
CA LEU A 280 17.39 -5.84 10.90
C LEU A 280 16.69 -5.22 12.12
N PHE A 281 15.35 -5.15 12.09
CA PHE A 281 14.54 -4.81 13.25
C PHE A 281 14.55 -6.01 14.22
N ASN A 282 15.62 -6.10 15.04
CA ASN A 282 15.90 -7.21 15.95
C ASN A 282 15.13 -7.07 17.28
N ASP A 283 15.37 -8.01 18.21
CA ASP A 283 14.70 -8.02 19.52
C ASP A 283 14.98 -6.75 20.34
N ASP A 284 16.21 -6.22 20.28
CA ASP A 284 16.57 -4.98 20.99
C ASP A 284 15.80 -3.79 20.42
N ALA A 285 15.65 -3.69 19.09
CA ALA A 285 14.86 -2.66 18.43
C ALA A 285 13.36 -2.77 18.77
N GLN A 286 12.83 -3.99 18.94
CA GLN A 286 11.44 -4.20 19.39
C GLN A 286 11.25 -3.77 20.85
N ILE A 287 12.20 -4.08 21.73
CA ILE A 287 12.17 -3.63 23.14
C ILE A 287 12.25 -2.10 23.21
N GLU A 288 13.11 -1.50 22.40
CA GLU A 288 13.24 -0.04 22.34
C GLU A 288 11.97 0.63 21.82
N LEU A 289 11.34 0.07 20.77
CA LEU A 289 10.04 0.54 20.30
C LEU A 289 8.97 0.44 21.40
N ALA A 290 8.91 -0.68 22.12
CA ALA A 290 7.95 -0.87 23.22
C ALA A 290 8.12 0.23 24.29
N ARG A 291 9.36 0.53 24.69
CA ARG A 291 9.66 1.64 25.63
C ARG A 291 9.22 2.99 25.09
N SER A 292 9.48 3.26 23.81
CA SER A 292 9.04 4.50 23.16
C SER A 292 7.52 4.63 23.13
N VAL A 293 6.81 3.52 22.88
CA VAL A 293 5.33 3.47 22.92
C VAL A 293 4.83 3.78 24.33
N ASP A 294 5.45 3.18 25.38
CA ASP A 294 5.09 3.45 26.78
C ASP A 294 5.30 4.93 27.16
N ASP A 295 6.36 5.55 26.67
CA ASP A 295 6.62 6.97 26.95
C ASP A 295 5.63 7.90 26.21
N MET A 296 5.21 7.53 25.00
CA MET A 296 4.16 8.27 24.28
C MET A 296 2.77 8.07 24.92
N ASP A 297 2.47 6.87 25.44
CA ASP A 297 1.23 6.60 26.19
C ASP A 297 1.17 7.44 27.47
N LYS A 298 2.27 7.58 28.20
CA LYS A 298 2.39 8.49 29.38
C LYS A 298 2.12 9.96 29.03
N LYS A 299 2.42 10.39 27.79
CA LYS A 299 2.04 11.73 27.28
C LYS A 299 0.54 11.86 26.98
N GLY A 300 -0.23 10.76 27.04
CA GLY A 300 -1.67 10.74 26.77
C GLY A 300 -2.06 10.48 25.32
N ALA A 301 -1.10 10.16 24.44
CA ALA A 301 -1.36 9.83 23.04
C ALA A 301 -2.25 8.59 22.88
N LYS A 302 -3.04 8.53 21.82
CA LYS A 302 -3.81 7.36 21.43
C LYS A 302 -2.99 6.52 20.46
N ILE A 303 -2.66 5.28 20.81
CA ILE A 303 -1.67 4.51 20.07
C ILE A 303 -2.23 3.18 19.63
N ILE A 304 -2.03 2.84 18.36
CA ILE A 304 -2.20 1.48 17.84
C ILE A 304 -0.86 0.98 17.35
N VAL A 305 -0.45 -0.19 17.85
CA VAL A 305 0.73 -0.92 17.38
C VAL A 305 0.28 -2.21 16.74
N ARG A 306 0.69 -2.45 15.49
CA ARG A 306 0.49 -3.73 14.81
C ARG A 306 1.60 -4.70 15.20
N LYS A 307 1.23 -5.92 15.58
CA LYS A 307 2.17 -7.01 15.84
C LYS A 307 2.07 -8.09 14.75
N GLU A 308 3.18 -8.83 14.55
CA GLU A 308 3.37 -9.88 13.55
C GLU A 308 2.14 -10.76 13.32
N ASP A 309 1.93 -11.21 12.08
CA ASP A 309 1.01 -12.24 11.52
C ASP A 309 -0.31 -12.54 12.24
N SER A 310 -0.48 -12.13 13.49
CA SER A 310 -1.74 -12.07 14.18
C SER A 310 -2.38 -10.70 13.92
N TYR A 311 -3.67 -10.67 13.65
CA TYR A 311 -4.44 -9.42 13.62
C TYR A 311 -4.55 -8.81 15.04
N ASP A 312 -3.47 -8.93 15.81
CA ASP A 312 -3.37 -8.40 17.16
C ASP A 312 -2.95 -6.94 17.11
N PHE A 313 -3.79 -6.10 17.63
CA PHE A 313 -3.53 -4.68 17.85
C PHE A 313 -3.45 -4.40 19.34
N TYR A 314 -2.57 -3.51 19.70
CA TYR A 314 -2.52 -2.95 21.05
C TYR A 314 -3.02 -1.51 20.98
N CYS A 315 -4.07 -1.21 21.72
CA CYS A 315 -4.54 0.15 21.91
C CYS A 315 -4.37 0.49 23.40
N ASN A 316 -3.56 1.49 23.72
CA ASN A 316 -3.29 1.94 25.08
C ASN A 316 -2.98 0.77 26.04
N ASN A 317 -1.96 -0.05 25.69
CA ASN A 317 -1.51 -1.23 26.46
C ASN A 317 -2.58 -2.35 26.67
N ARG A 318 -3.69 -2.32 25.96
CA ARG A 318 -4.67 -3.41 25.96
C ARG A 318 -4.62 -4.16 24.63
N ARG A 319 -4.42 -5.49 24.71
CA ARG A 319 -4.48 -6.37 23.54
C ARG A 319 -5.90 -6.40 22.99
N ILE A 320 -6.06 -6.08 21.71
CA ILE A 320 -7.31 -6.21 20.98
C ILE A 320 -7.21 -7.50 20.17
N ASN A 321 -7.81 -8.59 20.68
CA ASN A 321 -7.87 -9.88 19.99
C ASN A 321 -9.10 -9.95 19.08
N LYS A 322 -8.95 -10.64 17.93
CA LYS A 322 -10.07 -11.00 17.04
C LYS A 322 -11.10 -11.95 17.68
N SER A 323 -10.79 -12.53 18.85
CA SER A 323 -11.62 -13.50 19.56
C SER A 323 -12.61 -12.89 20.57
N GLY A 324 -12.86 -11.61 20.51
CA GLY A 324 -13.79 -10.89 21.36
C GLY A 324 -15.01 -10.38 20.59
N ILE A 325 -15.70 -11.27 19.85
CA ILE A 325 -17.12 -11.18 19.47
C ILE A 325 -17.73 -12.55 19.72
#